data_26ace3fd964db814e9a3ededf8e18bd2
#
_entry.id   26ace3fd964db814e9a3ededf8e18bd2
#
_cell.length_a   1.000
_cell.length_b   1.000
_cell.length_c   1.000
_cell.angle_alpha   90.00
_cell.angle_beta   90.00
_cell.angle_gamma   90.00
#
_symmetry.space_group_name_H-M   'P 1'
#
loop_
_entity.id
_entity.type
_entity.pdbx_description
1 polymer ?
#
loop_
_entity_poly.entity_id
_entity_poly.type
_entity_poly.pdbx_seq_one_letter_code
_entity_poly.pdbx_strand_id
1 'polypeptide(L)'
;EIQNNSNIELNNGNWSLHWNQIGGQISNSSLPKGIFSKRINGDYYVMDFSSDYNLGPGDKLEFTFKLDGILERIIFGPLGVFIHSIEKNTNYSVESKIEWKNAKGMENQELPNALSRFEDNKDILNINYNDLGLVIPSPKNIFLKKEEFKIPKDFRIYLPDLYIENYGVINTVLSDEVGIKTKISNSRNDSD
;
A
#
# COMPACT_ATOMS: atom_id res chain seq x y z
N GLU A 1 23.99 1.23 1.29
CA GLU A 1 25.19 0.77 0.59
C GLU A 1 24.86 0.51 -0.87
N ILE A 2 25.70 0.97 -1.78
CA ILE A 2 25.69 0.62 -3.21
C ILE A 2 27.01 -0.04 -3.49
N GLN A 3 27.00 -1.24 -4.08
CA GLN A 3 28.21 -1.95 -4.52
C GLN A 3 28.17 -2.15 -6.02
N ASN A 4 29.23 -1.78 -6.71
CA ASN A 4 29.37 -1.99 -8.13
C ASN A 4 30.03 -3.35 -8.44
N ASN A 5 29.21 -4.34 -8.68
CA ASN A 5 29.66 -5.70 -9.05
C ASN A 5 29.83 -5.88 -10.56
N SER A 6 29.71 -4.80 -11.34
CA SER A 6 29.85 -4.82 -12.79
C SER A 6 31.29 -4.42 -13.19
N ASN A 7 31.58 -4.48 -14.47
CA ASN A 7 32.80 -3.95 -15.07
C ASN A 7 32.66 -2.51 -15.62
N ILE A 8 31.57 -1.83 -15.22
CA ILE A 8 31.23 -0.48 -15.69
C ILE A 8 31.68 0.52 -14.64
N GLU A 9 32.36 1.56 -15.06
CA GLU A 9 32.73 2.67 -14.20
C GLU A 9 31.60 3.72 -14.19
N LEU A 10 31.17 4.10 -13.00
CA LEU A 10 30.22 5.17 -12.76
C LEU A 10 30.99 6.35 -12.16
N ASN A 11 31.23 7.38 -12.94
CA ASN A 11 32.11 8.48 -12.55
C ASN A 11 31.58 9.84 -12.93
N ASN A 12 32.24 10.90 -12.48
CA ASN A 12 32.02 12.30 -12.86
C ASN A 12 30.59 12.83 -12.68
N GLY A 13 29.80 12.28 -11.77
CA GLY A 13 28.41 12.70 -11.61
C GLY A 13 27.50 12.34 -12.79
N ASN A 14 27.95 11.46 -13.68
CA ASN A 14 27.21 11.05 -14.87
C ASN A 14 26.27 9.86 -14.63
N TRP A 15 25.82 9.70 -13.40
CA TRP A 15 24.92 8.63 -13.02
C TRP A 15 23.94 9.07 -11.92
N SER A 16 22.83 8.41 -11.86
CA SER A 16 21.78 8.63 -10.85
C SER A 16 21.16 7.31 -10.41
N LEU A 17 20.68 7.28 -9.17
CA LEU A 17 19.92 6.17 -8.59
C LEU A 17 18.44 6.49 -8.65
N HIS A 18 17.65 5.54 -9.10
CA HIS A 18 16.21 5.67 -9.30
C HIS A 18 15.45 4.60 -8.55
N TRP A 19 14.31 4.93 -7.97
CA TRP A 19 13.43 3.96 -7.31
C TRP A 19 12.02 4.53 -7.11
N ASN A 20 11.09 3.64 -6.77
CA ASN A 20 9.77 4.03 -6.27
C ASN A 20 9.70 3.84 -4.75
N GLN A 21 9.07 4.79 -4.04
CA GLN A 21 8.88 4.75 -2.60
C GLN A 21 7.60 5.47 -2.20
N ILE A 22 6.65 4.72 -1.65
CA ILE A 22 5.32 5.25 -1.29
C ILE A 22 5.38 6.07 0.00
N GLY A 23 6.20 5.65 0.95
CA GLY A 23 6.27 6.27 2.27
C GLY A 23 7.49 7.17 2.46
N GLY A 24 7.30 8.20 3.28
CA GLY A 24 8.37 9.11 3.68
C GLY A 24 8.82 10.06 2.57
N GLN A 25 9.43 11.16 2.98
CA GLN A 25 10.10 12.09 2.07
C GLN A 25 11.55 12.22 2.49
N ILE A 26 12.48 12.20 1.53
CA ILE A 26 13.90 12.35 1.84
C ILE A 26 14.17 13.79 2.26
N SER A 27 14.77 13.95 3.44
CA SER A 27 15.27 15.22 3.91
C SER A 27 16.61 15.52 3.24
N ASN A 28 16.62 16.40 2.24
CA ASN A 28 17.84 16.76 1.51
C ASN A 28 18.93 17.35 2.42
N SER A 29 18.56 17.98 3.53
CA SER A 29 19.52 18.50 4.51
C SER A 29 20.25 17.40 5.27
N SER A 30 19.78 16.17 5.22
CA SER A 30 20.42 15.00 5.83
C SER A 30 21.34 14.22 4.89
N LEU A 31 21.30 14.53 3.61
CA LEU A 31 22.16 13.90 2.61
C LEU A 31 23.59 14.42 2.72
N PRO A 32 24.59 13.58 2.45
CA PRO A 32 25.97 14.04 2.31
C PRO A 32 26.10 15.10 1.22
N LYS A 33 27.10 15.98 1.39
CA LYS A 33 27.40 17.02 0.40
C LYS A 33 27.66 16.38 -0.96
N GLY A 34 27.00 16.88 -1.99
CA GLY A 34 27.15 16.38 -3.36
C GLY A 34 26.20 15.24 -3.72
N ILE A 35 25.32 14.83 -2.81
CA ILE A 35 24.20 13.94 -3.12
C ILE A 35 22.91 14.75 -3.03
N PHE A 36 22.06 14.65 -4.03
CA PHE A 36 20.80 15.37 -4.15
C PHE A 36 19.65 14.43 -4.47
N SER A 37 18.57 14.54 -3.75
CA SER A 37 17.35 13.76 -4.02
C SER A 37 16.23 14.63 -4.55
N LYS A 38 15.52 14.11 -5.54
CA LYS A 38 14.31 14.70 -6.12
C LYS A 38 13.19 13.68 -6.12
N ARG A 39 11.99 14.12 -5.75
CA ARG A 39 10.76 13.40 -6.02
C ARG A 39 10.18 13.94 -7.32
N ILE A 40 10.18 13.13 -8.36
CA ILE A 40 9.79 13.55 -9.71
C ILE A 40 8.27 13.63 -9.83
N ASN A 41 7.60 12.54 -9.44
CA ASN A 41 6.14 12.48 -9.37
C ASN A 41 5.73 11.39 -8.36
N GLY A 42 4.54 11.52 -7.77
CA GLY A 42 3.98 10.50 -6.90
C GLY A 42 5.03 9.85 -6.00
N ASP A 43 5.43 8.65 -6.33
CA ASP A 43 6.35 7.82 -5.56
C ASP A 43 7.73 7.65 -6.21
N TYR A 44 7.98 8.31 -7.33
CA TYR A 44 9.22 8.16 -8.08
C TYR A 44 10.29 9.14 -7.63
N TYR A 45 11.42 8.59 -7.19
CA TYR A 45 12.58 9.31 -6.69
C TYR A 45 13.79 9.15 -7.58
N VAL A 46 14.59 10.19 -7.64
CA VAL A 46 15.89 10.23 -8.29
C VAL A 46 16.91 10.79 -7.30
N MET A 47 18.07 10.18 -7.22
CA MET A 47 19.21 10.63 -6.45
C MET A 47 20.38 10.85 -7.38
N ASP A 48 20.78 12.11 -7.51
CA ASP A 48 21.91 12.53 -8.33
C ASP A 48 23.18 12.62 -7.45
N PHE A 49 24.32 12.28 -8.04
CA PHE A 49 25.62 12.30 -7.40
C PHE A 49 26.54 13.30 -8.11
N SER A 50 27.26 14.12 -7.34
CA SER A 50 28.26 15.02 -7.91
C SER A 50 29.49 14.26 -8.41
N SER A 51 30.38 14.96 -9.09
CA SER A 51 31.64 14.41 -9.59
C SER A 51 32.59 13.85 -8.51
N ASP A 52 32.32 14.13 -7.24
CA ASP A 52 33.09 13.57 -6.13
C ASP A 52 32.75 12.10 -5.83
N TYR A 53 31.65 11.60 -6.40
CA TYR A 53 31.16 10.25 -6.20
C TYR A 53 31.42 9.37 -7.42
N ASN A 54 32.56 8.69 -7.37
CA ASN A 54 32.92 7.68 -8.36
C ASN A 54 32.69 6.30 -7.78
N LEU A 55 32.19 5.37 -8.58
CA LEU A 55 31.96 3.99 -8.21
C LEU A 55 32.48 3.07 -9.30
N GLY A 56 33.76 2.74 -9.21
CA GLY A 56 34.43 1.80 -10.11
C GLY A 56 34.01 0.35 -9.84
N PRO A 57 34.43 -0.59 -10.71
CA PRO A 57 34.26 -2.02 -10.51
C PRO A 57 34.80 -2.49 -9.16
N GLY A 58 33.93 -3.12 -8.35
CA GLY A 58 34.28 -3.59 -7.01
C GLY A 58 34.12 -2.57 -5.89
N ASP A 59 33.95 -1.28 -6.22
CA ASP A 59 33.83 -0.22 -5.23
C ASP A 59 32.50 -0.27 -4.51
N LYS A 60 32.50 0.32 -3.31
CA LYS A 60 31.33 0.48 -2.46
C LYS A 60 31.13 1.96 -2.10
N LEU A 61 29.87 2.37 -2.09
CA LEU A 61 29.44 3.67 -1.61
C LEU A 61 28.43 3.47 -0.48
N GLU A 62 28.75 4.00 0.69
CA GLU A 62 27.85 4.01 1.85
C GLU A 62 27.49 5.43 2.23
N PHE A 63 26.22 5.64 2.47
CA PHE A 63 25.71 6.90 3.05
C PHE A 63 24.40 6.67 3.78
N THR A 64 24.07 7.61 4.64
CA THR A 64 22.82 7.60 5.39
C THR A 64 22.07 8.90 5.16
N PHE A 65 20.75 8.83 5.25
CA PHE A 65 19.87 9.97 5.17
C PHE A 65 18.63 9.76 6.05
N LYS A 66 17.93 10.83 6.34
CA LYS A 66 16.68 10.79 7.10
C LYS A 66 15.49 10.85 6.16
N LEU A 67 14.48 10.09 6.50
CA LEU A 67 13.15 10.18 5.89
C LEU A 67 12.22 10.89 6.87
N ASP A 68 11.48 11.87 6.35
CA ASP A 68 10.38 12.48 7.08
C ASP A 68 9.12 11.66 6.80
N GLY A 69 8.52 11.14 7.85
CA GLY A 69 7.35 10.26 7.76
C GLY A 69 7.58 8.89 8.37
N ILE A 70 6.57 8.06 8.29
CA ILE A 70 6.57 6.72 8.87
C ILE A 70 6.53 5.68 7.76
N LEU A 71 7.44 4.71 7.84
CA LEU A 71 7.44 3.51 6.98
C LEU A 71 6.77 2.36 7.74
N GLU A 72 5.46 2.25 7.62
CA GLU A 72 4.67 1.24 8.37
C GLU A 72 4.66 -0.13 7.69
N ARG A 73 5.04 -0.21 6.43
CA ARG A 73 4.97 -1.43 5.63
C ARG A 73 6.23 -1.60 4.78
N ILE A 74 6.61 -2.85 4.56
CA ILE A 74 7.78 -3.19 3.71
C ILE A 74 7.64 -2.60 2.31
N ILE A 75 6.42 -2.58 1.75
CA ILE A 75 6.15 -2.02 0.43
C ILE A 75 6.32 -0.49 0.36
N PHE A 76 6.47 0.19 1.50
CA PHE A 76 6.74 1.64 1.54
C PHE A 76 8.23 1.96 1.37
N GLY A 77 9.08 0.97 1.41
CA GLY A 77 10.50 1.13 1.13
C GLY A 77 10.82 1.26 -0.36
N PRO A 78 12.11 1.46 -0.69
CA PRO A 78 12.56 1.56 -2.06
C PRO A 78 12.27 0.29 -2.86
N LEU A 79 11.57 0.42 -3.98
CA LEU A 79 11.23 -0.67 -4.89
C LEU A 79 11.68 -0.34 -6.31
N GLY A 80 12.04 -1.37 -7.07
CA GLY A 80 12.44 -1.20 -8.46
C GLY A 80 13.68 -0.32 -8.64
N VAL A 81 14.67 -0.53 -7.79
CA VAL A 81 15.92 0.26 -7.81
C VAL A 81 16.71 0.01 -9.09
N PHE A 82 17.13 1.06 -9.77
CA PHE A 82 18.01 0.98 -10.91
C PHE A 82 18.96 2.17 -10.96
N ILE A 83 20.06 2.03 -11.69
CA ILE A 83 21.03 3.09 -11.96
C ILE A 83 20.84 3.55 -13.41
N HIS A 84 20.74 4.86 -13.61
CA HIS A 84 20.78 5.47 -14.92
C HIS A 84 22.16 6.08 -15.17
N SER A 85 22.83 5.67 -16.25
CA SER A 85 24.02 6.33 -16.74
C SER A 85 23.62 7.42 -17.72
N ILE A 86 23.88 8.67 -17.36
CA ILE A 86 23.56 9.84 -18.19
C ILE A 86 24.42 9.82 -19.48
N GLU A 87 25.71 9.51 -19.36
CA GLU A 87 26.64 9.47 -20.49
C GLU A 87 26.24 8.43 -21.54
N LYS A 88 25.85 7.23 -21.10
CA LYS A 88 25.48 6.11 -22.00
C LYS A 88 24.00 6.08 -22.33
N ASN A 89 23.22 6.92 -21.69
CA ASN A 89 21.74 6.92 -21.76
C ASN A 89 21.16 5.50 -21.59
N THR A 90 21.64 4.79 -20.57
CA THR A 90 21.33 3.37 -20.36
C THR A 90 20.98 3.12 -18.89
N ASN A 91 19.97 2.27 -18.66
CA ASN A 91 19.57 1.84 -17.33
C ASN A 91 20.20 0.49 -16.99
N TYR A 92 20.71 0.37 -15.78
CA TYR A 92 21.28 -0.84 -15.23
C TYR A 92 20.43 -1.30 -14.05
N SER A 93 19.97 -2.55 -14.11
CA SER A 93 19.25 -3.17 -13.00
C SER A 93 20.16 -3.31 -11.79
N VAL A 94 19.60 -3.04 -10.61
CA VAL A 94 20.29 -3.20 -9.32
C VAL A 94 19.61 -4.33 -8.56
N GLU A 95 20.40 -5.31 -8.11
CA GLU A 95 19.91 -6.25 -7.11
C GLU A 95 19.81 -5.52 -5.77
N SER A 96 18.60 -5.38 -5.23
CA SER A 96 18.38 -4.66 -3.99
C SER A 96 17.95 -5.60 -2.87
N LYS A 97 18.60 -5.46 -1.72
CA LYS A 97 18.23 -6.12 -0.47
C LYS A 97 17.88 -5.07 0.56
N ILE A 98 16.70 -5.16 1.12
CA ILE A 98 16.26 -4.27 2.20
C ILE A 98 16.33 -5.04 3.51
N GLU A 99 17.09 -4.53 4.46
CA GLU A 99 17.11 -5.01 5.83
C GLU A 99 16.37 -4.01 6.72
N TRP A 100 15.30 -4.47 7.33
CA TRP A 100 14.54 -3.67 8.26
C TRP A 100 15.10 -3.83 9.66
N LYS A 101 15.26 -2.71 10.36
CA LYS A 101 15.69 -2.68 11.76
C LYS A 101 14.70 -1.86 12.54
N ASN A 102 14.45 -2.24 13.79
CA ASN A 102 13.62 -1.49 14.69
C ASN A 102 14.19 -0.11 14.94
N ALA A 103 13.31 0.85 15.17
CA ALA A 103 13.72 2.18 15.58
C ALA A 103 14.45 2.13 16.94
N LYS A 104 15.31 3.10 17.18
CA LYS A 104 16.02 3.24 18.46
C LYS A 104 15.01 3.30 19.61
N GLY A 105 15.18 2.45 20.60
CA GLY A 105 14.28 2.28 21.75
C GLY A 105 13.16 1.24 21.53
N MET A 106 13.11 0.62 20.35
CA MET A 106 12.16 -0.45 20.00
C MET A 106 12.89 -1.74 19.58
N GLU A 107 14.15 -1.87 19.93
CA GLU A 107 15.03 -2.95 19.47
C GLU A 107 14.53 -4.35 19.85
N ASN A 108 13.78 -4.43 20.95
CA ASN A 108 13.22 -5.69 21.46
C ASN A 108 11.79 -5.99 20.95
N GLN A 109 11.22 -5.13 20.11
CA GLN A 109 9.92 -5.41 19.51
C GLN A 109 10.11 -6.30 18.28
N GLU A 110 9.47 -7.44 18.27
CA GLU A 110 9.36 -8.24 17.05
C GLU A 110 8.47 -7.50 16.04
N LEU A 111 9.04 -7.20 14.87
CA LEU A 111 8.24 -6.67 13.77
C LEU A 111 7.32 -7.78 13.26
N PRO A 112 6.02 -7.50 13.08
CA PRO A 112 5.11 -8.46 12.51
C PRO A 112 5.61 -8.93 11.14
N ASN A 113 5.82 -10.23 11.01
CA ASN A 113 6.17 -10.88 9.75
C ASN A 113 5.02 -11.80 9.28
N ALA A 114 5.17 -12.41 8.11
CA ALA A 114 4.12 -13.25 7.54
C ALA A 114 3.78 -14.44 8.46
N LEU A 115 4.79 -15.01 9.11
CA LEU A 115 4.60 -16.14 10.04
C LEU A 115 3.87 -15.70 11.30
N SER A 116 4.30 -14.61 11.95
CA SER A 116 3.61 -14.10 13.14
C SER A 116 2.15 -13.77 12.86
N ARG A 117 1.87 -13.14 11.71
CA ARG A 117 0.49 -12.85 11.28
C ARG A 117 -0.32 -14.10 11.02
N PHE A 118 0.30 -15.13 10.44
CA PHE A 118 -0.36 -16.41 10.25
C PHE A 118 -0.68 -17.08 11.60
N GLU A 119 0.28 -17.11 12.53
CA GLU A 119 0.09 -17.68 13.86
C GLU A 119 -0.99 -16.94 14.65
N ASP A 120 -1.01 -15.60 14.59
CA ASP A 120 -2.04 -14.77 15.24
C ASP A 120 -3.46 -15.06 14.71
N ASN A 121 -3.57 -15.50 13.46
CA ASN A 121 -4.85 -15.68 12.78
C ASN A 121 -5.19 -17.15 12.47
N LYS A 122 -4.34 -18.10 12.80
CA LYS A 122 -4.54 -19.52 12.45
C LYS A 122 -5.83 -20.12 13.01
N ASP A 123 -6.28 -19.63 14.18
CA ASP A 123 -7.48 -20.11 14.85
C ASP A 123 -8.76 -19.47 14.30
N ILE A 124 -8.65 -18.42 13.46
CA ILE A 124 -9.79 -17.77 12.82
C ILE A 124 -10.40 -18.65 11.71
N LEU A 125 -9.64 -19.63 11.20
CA LEU A 125 -10.09 -20.51 10.12
C LEU A 125 -11.22 -21.48 10.52
N ASN A 126 -11.55 -21.60 11.78
CA ASN A 126 -12.57 -22.51 12.30
C ASN A 126 -13.86 -21.81 12.76
N ILE A 127 -14.10 -20.60 12.29
CA ILE A 127 -15.39 -19.96 12.55
C ILE A 127 -16.47 -20.77 11.83
N ASN A 128 -17.43 -21.30 12.60
CA ASN A 128 -18.58 -21.98 12.03
C ASN A 128 -19.28 -21.02 11.06
N TYR A 129 -19.70 -21.54 9.91
CA TYR A 129 -20.42 -20.72 8.92
C TYR A 129 -21.63 -19.97 9.52
N ASN A 130 -22.29 -20.56 10.49
CA ASN A 130 -23.40 -19.94 11.22
C ASN A 130 -22.98 -18.79 12.15
N ASP A 131 -21.68 -18.71 12.49
CA ASP A 131 -21.10 -17.65 13.32
C ASP A 131 -20.40 -16.58 12.48
N LEU A 132 -20.30 -16.82 11.16
CA LEU A 132 -19.83 -15.77 10.24
C LEU A 132 -20.83 -14.62 10.30
N GLY A 133 -20.31 -13.46 10.59
CA GLY A 133 -21.14 -12.26 10.68
C GLY A 133 -21.94 -12.06 9.39
N LEU A 134 -23.23 -11.81 9.54
CA LEU A 134 -24.18 -11.56 8.45
C LEU A 134 -23.83 -10.31 7.63
N VAL A 135 -22.86 -9.52 8.09
CA VAL A 135 -22.44 -8.25 7.50
C VAL A 135 -20.92 -8.17 7.42
N ILE A 136 -20.41 -7.83 6.24
CA ILE A 136 -18.98 -7.61 5.99
C ILE A 136 -18.75 -6.14 5.58
N PRO A 137 -17.82 -5.41 6.24
CA PRO A 137 -16.99 -5.80 7.37
C PRO A 137 -17.82 -6.02 8.65
N SER A 138 -17.33 -6.93 9.52
CA SER A 138 -18.05 -7.26 10.77
C SER A 138 -18.21 -6.01 11.65
N PRO A 139 -19.45 -5.68 12.05
CA PRO A 139 -19.69 -4.57 12.95
C PRO A 139 -19.15 -4.85 14.36
N LYS A 140 -18.79 -3.79 15.07
CA LYS A 140 -18.26 -3.91 16.45
C LYS A 140 -19.25 -4.53 17.41
N ASN A 141 -20.54 -4.30 17.19
CA ASN A 141 -21.63 -4.84 18.00
C ASN A 141 -22.76 -5.30 17.09
N ILE A 142 -23.25 -6.50 17.29
CA ILE A 142 -24.43 -7.05 16.62
C ILE A 142 -25.44 -7.46 17.69
N PHE A 143 -26.66 -6.97 17.59
CA PHE A 143 -27.77 -7.41 18.42
C PHE A 143 -28.78 -8.13 17.52
N LEU A 144 -28.75 -9.45 17.55
CA LEU A 144 -29.74 -10.26 16.85
C LEU A 144 -31.03 -10.32 17.65
N LYS A 145 -32.13 -9.82 17.07
CA LYS A 145 -33.45 -10.00 17.61
C LYS A 145 -34.01 -11.33 17.12
N LYS A 146 -34.91 -11.93 17.91
CA LYS A 146 -35.61 -13.17 17.53
C LYS A 146 -36.74 -12.95 16.53
N GLU A 147 -36.99 -11.72 16.16
CA GLU A 147 -38.02 -11.34 15.20
C GLU A 147 -37.54 -11.64 13.78
N GLU A 148 -38.39 -12.28 13.00
CA GLU A 148 -38.17 -12.54 11.58
C GLU A 148 -38.98 -11.54 10.77
N PHE A 149 -38.34 -10.85 9.85
CA PHE A 149 -39.04 -10.02 8.87
C PHE A 149 -39.17 -10.82 7.57
N LYS A 150 -40.44 -11.03 7.15
CA LYS A 150 -40.72 -11.65 5.85
C LYS A 150 -40.80 -10.56 4.79
N ILE A 151 -39.85 -10.60 3.86
CA ILE A 151 -39.84 -9.63 2.78
C ILE A 151 -41.07 -9.89 1.87
N PRO A 152 -41.91 -8.90 1.65
CA PRO A 152 -43.09 -9.07 0.79
C PRO A 152 -42.68 -9.19 -0.68
N LYS A 153 -43.53 -9.81 -1.52
CA LYS A 153 -43.25 -9.99 -2.97
C LYS A 153 -43.14 -8.65 -3.70
N ASP A 154 -43.82 -7.63 -3.25
CA ASP A 154 -43.82 -6.28 -3.83
C ASP A 154 -43.00 -5.30 -2.95
N PHE A 155 -41.79 -5.73 -2.55
CA PHE A 155 -40.95 -4.97 -1.69
C PHE A 155 -40.58 -3.60 -2.30
N ARG A 156 -40.78 -2.54 -1.51
CA ARG A 156 -40.55 -1.16 -1.92
C ARG A 156 -39.42 -0.55 -1.12
N ILE A 157 -38.51 0.13 -1.84
CA ILE A 157 -37.36 0.79 -1.24
C ILE A 157 -37.51 2.30 -1.43
N TYR A 158 -37.49 3.04 -0.34
CA TYR A 158 -37.30 4.48 -0.39
C TYR A 158 -35.82 4.82 -0.44
N LEU A 159 -35.42 5.55 -1.48
CA LEU A 159 -34.08 6.11 -1.59
C LEU A 159 -34.19 7.63 -1.65
N PRO A 160 -33.46 8.36 -0.78
CA PRO A 160 -33.28 9.79 -0.95
C PRO A 160 -32.67 10.11 -2.33
N ASP A 161 -32.99 11.27 -2.90
CA ASP A 161 -32.59 11.69 -4.25
C ASP A 161 -31.07 11.50 -4.50
N LEU A 162 -30.25 11.75 -3.49
CA LEU A 162 -28.79 11.56 -3.54
C LEU A 162 -28.36 10.12 -3.91
N TYR A 163 -29.19 9.13 -3.61
CA TYR A 163 -28.87 7.71 -3.79
C TYR A 163 -29.72 7.02 -4.87
N ILE A 164 -30.54 7.76 -5.59
CA ILE A 164 -31.48 7.18 -6.56
C ILE A 164 -30.75 6.45 -7.69
N GLU A 165 -29.55 6.93 -8.06
CA GLU A 165 -28.70 6.31 -9.07
C GLU A 165 -28.21 4.92 -8.65
N ASN A 166 -28.16 4.65 -7.34
CA ASN A 166 -27.70 3.37 -6.80
C ASN A 166 -28.79 2.30 -6.81
N TYR A 167 -30.03 2.66 -7.15
CA TYR A 167 -31.14 1.72 -7.16
C TYR A 167 -30.90 0.51 -8.06
N GLY A 168 -30.28 0.73 -9.22
CA GLY A 168 -29.94 -0.35 -10.16
C GLY A 168 -29.11 -1.44 -9.52
N VAL A 169 -28.07 -1.04 -8.75
CA VAL A 169 -27.18 -1.97 -8.05
C VAL A 169 -27.94 -2.72 -6.96
N ILE A 170 -28.72 -2.01 -6.14
CA ILE A 170 -29.50 -2.62 -5.05
C ILE A 170 -30.51 -3.62 -5.62
N ASN A 171 -31.24 -3.24 -6.67
CA ASN A 171 -32.20 -4.12 -7.30
C ASN A 171 -31.55 -5.36 -7.93
N THR A 172 -30.40 -5.22 -8.56
CA THR A 172 -29.64 -6.36 -9.12
C THR A 172 -29.23 -7.33 -8.02
N VAL A 173 -28.62 -6.84 -6.94
CA VAL A 173 -28.19 -7.70 -5.83
C VAL A 173 -29.38 -8.43 -5.20
N LEU A 174 -30.49 -7.74 -4.92
CA LEU A 174 -31.67 -8.37 -4.33
C LEU A 174 -32.36 -9.35 -5.30
N SER A 175 -32.37 -9.05 -6.59
CA SER A 175 -32.93 -9.94 -7.61
C SER A 175 -32.10 -11.21 -7.77
N ASP A 176 -30.78 -11.06 -7.89
CA ASP A 176 -29.88 -12.17 -8.25
C ASP A 176 -29.57 -13.07 -7.06
N GLU A 177 -29.37 -12.48 -5.87
CA GLU A 177 -28.97 -13.23 -4.67
C GLU A 177 -30.18 -13.73 -3.86
N VAL A 178 -31.29 -12.98 -3.85
CA VAL A 178 -32.45 -13.26 -2.99
C VAL A 178 -33.72 -13.57 -3.78
N GLY A 179 -33.73 -13.32 -5.08
CA GLY A 179 -34.89 -13.55 -5.95
C GLY A 179 -36.03 -12.54 -5.75
N ILE A 180 -35.72 -11.36 -5.18
CA ILE A 180 -36.69 -10.31 -4.87
C ILE A 180 -36.59 -9.17 -5.87
N LYS A 181 -37.71 -8.86 -6.52
CA LYS A 181 -37.82 -7.66 -7.35
C LYS A 181 -38.32 -6.49 -6.51
N THR A 182 -37.56 -5.41 -6.54
CA THR A 182 -37.89 -4.21 -5.78
C THR A 182 -38.51 -3.12 -6.64
N LYS A 183 -39.23 -2.18 -6.00
CA LYS A 183 -39.74 -0.97 -6.63
C LYS A 183 -39.27 0.24 -5.83
N ILE A 184 -39.03 1.37 -6.48
CA ILE A 184 -38.75 2.62 -5.77
C ILE A 184 -40.08 3.15 -5.21
N SER A 185 -40.02 3.56 -3.96
CA SER A 185 -41.08 4.36 -3.34
C SER A 185 -40.73 5.84 -3.43
N ASN A 186 -41.72 6.68 -3.72
CA ASN A 186 -41.59 8.13 -3.73
C ASN A 186 -41.68 8.76 -2.34
N SER A 187 -42.01 7.97 -1.36
CA SER A 187 -42.21 8.42 0.03
C SER A 187 -41.66 7.37 1.00
N ARG A 188 -41.05 7.84 2.09
CA ARG A 188 -40.59 6.97 3.17
C ARG A 188 -41.73 6.20 3.84
N ASN A 189 -42.94 6.78 3.85
CA ASN A 189 -44.09 6.15 4.47
C ASN A 189 -44.73 5.04 3.63
N ASP A 190 -44.38 4.98 2.33
CA ASP A 190 -44.86 3.97 1.39
C ASP A 190 -43.80 2.88 1.11
N SER A 191 -42.69 2.90 1.83
CA SER A 191 -41.64 1.85 1.78
C SER A 191 -41.93 0.78 2.85
N ASP A 192 -41.58 -0.45 2.51
CA ASP A 192 -41.68 -1.61 3.39
C ASP A 192 -40.43 -1.77 4.28
#